data_bcfa55d871ad4149232b59a4418c832b
#
_entry.id   bcfa55d871ad4149232b59a4418c832b
#
_cell.length_a   1.000
_cell.length_b   1.000
_cell.length_c   1.000
_cell.angle_alpha   90.00
_cell.angle_beta   90.00
_cell.angle_gamma   90.00
#
_symmetry.space_group_name_H-M   'P 1'
#
loop_
_entity.id
_entity.type
_entity.pdbx_description
1 polymer ?
#
loop_
_entity_poly.entity_id
_entity_poly.type
_entity_poly.pdbx_seq_one_letter_code
_entity_poly.pdbx_strand_id
1 'polypeptide(L)'
;IGVAGAEKYFDDYLRDPANGAKPLELSLDLTVQAASERVLYGGMKLMNAKGATSILMDVHTGEVISVASLPDFDPNNRPRPLTQGDASDSPLFNRSVQGVYELGSTFKIFAAAQAIELGLFNADTIIDTSGPMKVGGFRIGEFRNKNYGKLSVADIIVHSSNRGTGRMALEIGIERQQEFLKSLGFFEPTPFEIVEASGGKPLLPSRWTELSSVTISYGHGLSSTPMHLAAGYAAIANGGRVVKPTLLKQSAPQLGPRVMSEETAAQARNMLRKVVTDGTASFAEVPGYQIAGKTGTADKPKPTGGYYEDKVINTFASIFPIDNPKYVLIVTLDEPVETSGPKPRRTAGWTAVPVAAEMVRRIAPLLGLRPAVEPVNNAVLTLTSSN
;
A
#
# COMPACT_ATOMS: atom_id res chain seq x y z
N ILE A 1 27.49 17.60 -10.49
CA ILE A 1 27.64 16.52 -9.48
C ILE A 1 26.33 16.42 -8.74
N GLY A 2 25.68 15.26 -8.87
CA GLY A 2 24.47 14.95 -8.13
C GLY A 2 24.74 14.89 -6.62
N VAL A 3 23.89 15.53 -5.81
CA VAL A 3 24.05 15.55 -4.34
C VAL A 3 23.02 14.71 -3.62
N ALA A 4 21.91 14.33 -4.27
CA ALA A 4 20.80 13.56 -3.71
C ALA A 4 19.94 12.95 -4.82
N GLY A 5 19.00 12.08 -4.45
CA GLY A 5 18.00 11.51 -5.35
C GLY A 5 18.59 10.73 -6.52
N ALA A 6 17.87 10.79 -7.64
CA ALA A 6 18.25 10.13 -8.88
C ALA A 6 19.54 10.73 -9.50
N GLU A 7 19.74 12.05 -9.42
CA GLU A 7 20.96 12.66 -9.94
C GLU A 7 22.22 12.11 -9.26
N LYS A 8 22.17 11.88 -7.95
CA LYS A 8 23.30 11.27 -7.24
C LYS A 8 23.44 9.79 -7.55
N TYR A 9 22.32 9.08 -7.69
CA TYR A 9 22.32 7.67 -8.03
C TYR A 9 22.94 7.42 -9.42
N PHE A 10 22.60 8.26 -10.39
CA PHE A 10 23.10 8.16 -11.78
C PHE A 10 24.29 9.06 -12.09
N ASP A 11 24.98 9.65 -11.07
CA ASP A 11 26.08 10.60 -11.30
C ASP A 11 27.18 10.04 -12.21
N ASP A 12 27.59 8.79 -12.00
CA ASP A 12 28.60 8.13 -12.83
C ASP A 12 28.13 7.97 -14.29
N TYR A 13 26.89 7.52 -14.50
CA TYR A 13 26.31 7.41 -15.85
C TYR A 13 26.21 8.76 -16.57
N LEU A 14 25.72 9.79 -15.86
CA LEU A 14 25.49 11.13 -16.44
C LEU A 14 26.80 11.86 -16.76
N ARG A 15 27.90 11.51 -16.10
CA ARG A 15 29.22 12.13 -16.29
C ARG A 15 30.12 11.34 -17.22
N ASP A 16 29.76 10.11 -17.58
CA ASP A 16 30.57 9.28 -18.46
C ASP A 16 30.51 9.79 -19.92
N PRO A 17 31.63 10.26 -20.48
CA PRO A 17 31.67 10.73 -21.87
C PRO A 17 31.29 9.63 -22.88
N ALA A 18 31.46 8.34 -22.53
CA ALA A 18 31.10 7.21 -23.40
C ALA A 18 29.59 7.11 -23.62
N ASN A 19 28.79 7.61 -22.69
CA ASN A 19 27.33 7.68 -22.85
C ASN A 19 26.90 8.83 -23.77
N GLY A 20 27.82 9.74 -24.12
CA GLY A 20 27.55 10.87 -25.00
C GLY A 20 26.44 11.76 -24.44
N ALA A 21 25.70 12.41 -25.33
CA ALA A 21 24.53 13.21 -24.95
C ALA A 21 23.22 12.38 -24.91
N LYS A 22 23.30 11.07 -24.69
CA LYS A 22 22.09 10.23 -24.62
C LYS A 22 21.33 10.56 -23.33
N PRO A 23 20.05 10.97 -23.42
CA PRO A 23 19.25 11.24 -22.25
C PRO A 23 18.98 9.95 -21.48
N LEU A 24 18.95 10.04 -20.16
CA LEU A 24 18.42 9.00 -19.30
C LEU A 24 16.89 9.12 -19.30
N GLU A 25 16.20 8.11 -19.82
CA GLU A 25 14.75 8.11 -19.87
C GLU A 25 14.18 7.55 -18.55
N LEU A 26 13.45 8.40 -17.83
CA LEU A 26 12.75 8.02 -16.62
C LEU A 26 11.31 7.59 -16.93
N SER A 27 10.76 6.75 -16.06
CA SER A 27 9.38 6.27 -16.11
C SER A 27 8.35 7.31 -15.66
N LEU A 28 8.80 8.39 -15.02
CA LEU A 28 7.91 9.41 -14.47
C LEU A 28 7.12 10.12 -15.57
N ASP A 29 5.80 10.18 -15.42
CA ASP A 29 4.91 11.02 -16.23
C ASP A 29 4.67 12.33 -15.49
N LEU A 30 5.19 13.44 -16.01
CA LEU A 30 5.10 14.75 -15.35
C LEU A 30 3.66 15.25 -15.17
N THR A 31 2.75 14.88 -16.07
CA THR A 31 1.34 15.27 -15.98
C THR A 31 0.66 14.51 -14.84
N VAL A 32 0.91 13.21 -14.76
CA VAL A 32 0.42 12.34 -13.68
C VAL A 32 1.06 12.73 -12.36
N GLN A 33 2.37 13.01 -12.34
CA GLN A 33 3.11 13.47 -11.15
C GLN A 33 2.48 14.74 -10.58
N ALA A 34 2.31 15.78 -11.41
CA ALA A 34 1.72 17.04 -10.98
C ALA A 34 0.27 16.90 -10.47
N ALA A 35 -0.53 16.04 -11.09
CA ALA A 35 -1.88 15.74 -10.64
C ALA A 35 -1.87 15.01 -9.29
N SER A 36 -0.99 14.01 -9.12
CA SER A 36 -0.84 13.23 -7.89
C SER A 36 -0.38 14.11 -6.72
N GLU A 37 0.62 14.95 -6.92
CA GLU A 37 1.12 15.88 -5.90
C GLU A 37 0.05 16.85 -5.43
N ARG A 38 -0.70 17.42 -6.36
CA ARG A 38 -1.79 18.35 -6.03
C ARG A 38 -2.87 17.69 -5.17
N VAL A 39 -3.29 16.49 -5.52
CA VAL A 39 -4.28 15.74 -4.74
C VAL A 39 -3.71 15.35 -3.38
N LEU A 40 -2.47 14.87 -3.35
CA LEU A 40 -1.81 14.48 -2.10
C LEU A 40 -1.65 15.66 -1.15
N TYR A 41 -1.23 16.82 -1.66
CA TYR A 41 -1.10 18.04 -0.87
C TYR A 41 -2.44 18.50 -0.30
N GLY A 42 -3.48 18.53 -1.14
CA GLY A 42 -4.85 18.84 -0.68
C GLY A 42 -5.34 17.88 0.37
N GLY A 43 -5.12 16.58 0.17
CA GLY A 43 -5.46 15.53 1.12
C GLY A 43 -4.69 15.66 2.44
N MET A 44 -3.38 15.90 2.39
CA MET A 44 -2.56 16.14 3.57
C MET A 44 -3.10 17.31 4.41
N LYS A 45 -3.47 18.42 3.76
CA LYS A 45 -4.04 19.59 4.45
C LYS A 45 -5.42 19.33 5.03
N LEU A 46 -6.33 18.71 4.26
CA LEU A 46 -7.68 18.38 4.73
C LEU A 46 -7.69 17.42 5.91
N MET A 47 -6.73 16.48 5.92
CA MET A 47 -6.60 15.49 6.98
C MET A 47 -5.69 15.95 8.12
N ASN A 48 -5.25 17.19 8.14
CA ASN A 48 -4.34 17.73 9.15
C ASN A 48 -3.12 16.83 9.37
N ALA A 49 -2.63 16.18 8.31
CA ALA A 49 -1.52 15.23 8.41
C ALA A 49 -0.17 15.97 8.50
N LYS A 50 0.74 15.41 9.29
CA LYS A 50 2.14 15.87 9.41
C LYS A 50 2.89 15.72 8.10
N GLY A 51 2.60 14.66 7.35
CA GLY A 51 3.21 14.36 6.07
C GLY A 51 2.39 13.34 5.28
N ALA A 52 2.76 13.16 4.03
CA ALA A 52 2.07 12.24 3.14
C ALA A 52 3.03 11.68 2.07
N THR A 53 2.71 10.50 1.55
CA THR A 53 3.37 9.98 0.35
C THR A 53 2.37 9.23 -0.53
N SER A 54 2.61 9.28 -1.84
CA SER A 54 1.90 8.46 -2.81
C SER A 54 2.89 7.82 -3.78
N ILE A 55 2.58 6.61 -4.22
CA ILE A 55 3.35 5.85 -5.21
C ILE A 55 2.36 5.26 -6.20
N LEU A 56 2.54 5.57 -7.47
CA LEU A 56 1.83 4.94 -8.59
C LEU A 56 2.82 4.13 -9.40
N MET A 57 2.62 2.82 -9.49
CA MET A 57 3.54 1.90 -10.16
C MET A 57 2.80 0.97 -11.11
N ASP A 58 3.36 0.75 -12.31
CA ASP A 58 2.89 -0.27 -13.24
C ASP A 58 3.23 -1.66 -12.72
N VAL A 59 2.25 -2.55 -12.68
CA VAL A 59 2.36 -3.87 -12.07
C VAL A 59 3.11 -4.90 -12.91
N HIS A 60 3.35 -4.62 -14.19
CA HIS A 60 4.03 -5.52 -15.12
C HIS A 60 5.48 -5.11 -15.38
N THR A 61 5.74 -3.81 -15.44
CA THR A 61 7.07 -3.28 -15.74
C THR A 61 7.85 -2.85 -14.50
N GLY A 62 7.15 -2.57 -13.39
CA GLY A 62 7.75 -1.98 -12.20
C GLY A 62 8.02 -0.47 -12.34
N GLU A 63 7.70 0.14 -13.49
CA GLU A 63 7.85 1.56 -13.71
C GLU A 63 7.06 2.36 -12.66
N VAL A 64 7.75 3.22 -11.93
CA VAL A 64 7.12 4.19 -11.05
C VAL A 64 6.72 5.39 -11.90
N ILE A 65 5.43 5.54 -12.16
CA ILE A 65 4.85 6.59 -13.00
C ILE A 65 4.77 7.91 -12.25
N SER A 66 4.54 7.84 -10.93
CA SER A 66 4.49 8.99 -10.05
C SER A 66 4.90 8.57 -8.65
N VAL A 67 5.71 9.41 -7.99
CA VAL A 67 6.07 9.26 -6.59
C VAL A 67 6.18 10.62 -5.93
N ALA A 68 5.44 10.84 -4.85
CA ALA A 68 5.46 12.09 -4.11
C ALA A 68 5.67 11.85 -2.62
N SER A 69 6.43 12.72 -1.98
CA SER A 69 6.66 12.75 -0.54
C SER A 69 6.51 14.18 -0.02
N LEU A 70 5.61 14.40 0.91
CA LEU A 70 5.29 15.70 1.49
C LEU A 70 5.59 15.74 2.99
N PRO A 71 5.99 16.89 3.56
CA PRO A 71 6.21 18.16 2.86
C PRO A 71 7.35 18.07 1.84
N ASP A 72 7.26 18.86 0.78
CA ASP A 72 8.24 18.98 -0.28
C ASP A 72 9.10 20.25 -0.09
N PHE A 73 10.14 20.40 -0.91
CA PHE A 73 11.03 21.56 -0.89
C PHE A 73 11.44 21.96 -2.31
N ASP A 74 11.75 23.25 -2.50
CA ASP A 74 12.36 23.74 -3.72
C ASP A 74 13.80 23.24 -3.85
N PRO A 75 14.15 22.45 -4.88
CA PRO A 75 15.51 21.93 -5.06
C PRO A 75 16.53 23.05 -5.27
N ASN A 76 16.13 24.25 -5.74
CA ASN A 76 16.98 25.42 -5.87
C ASN A 76 17.24 26.11 -4.52
N ASN A 77 16.43 25.81 -3.52
CA ASN A 77 16.57 26.32 -2.14
C ASN A 77 16.52 25.17 -1.15
N ARG A 78 17.42 24.21 -1.30
CA ARG A 78 17.47 22.99 -0.50
C ARG A 78 17.62 23.31 0.99
N PRO A 79 16.71 22.84 1.87
CA PRO A 79 16.82 23.05 3.31
C PRO A 79 18.03 22.31 3.89
N ARG A 80 18.51 22.82 5.04
CA ARG A 80 19.59 22.14 5.78
C ARG A 80 19.04 20.85 6.42
N PRO A 81 19.85 19.78 6.48
CA PRO A 81 19.48 18.58 7.25
C PRO A 81 19.20 18.91 8.71
N LEU A 82 18.20 18.25 9.29
CA LEU A 82 17.96 18.34 10.73
C LEU A 82 19.10 17.67 11.48
N THR A 83 19.59 18.35 12.52
CA THR A 83 20.63 17.83 13.43
C THR A 83 20.03 17.23 14.71
N GLN A 84 18.76 17.49 14.99
CA GLN A 84 18.01 17.01 16.16
C GLN A 84 16.54 16.82 15.81
N GLY A 85 15.84 16.03 16.59
CA GLY A 85 14.40 15.80 16.44
C GLY A 85 14.09 14.57 15.59
N ASP A 86 12.84 14.46 15.17
CA ASP A 86 12.34 13.37 14.32
C ASP A 86 12.73 13.64 12.86
N ALA A 87 13.43 12.71 12.23
CA ALA A 87 13.82 12.84 10.81
C ALA A 87 12.61 13.12 9.90
N SER A 88 11.42 12.63 10.26
CA SER A 88 10.18 12.85 9.51
C SER A 88 9.64 14.29 9.58
N ASP A 89 10.24 15.18 10.41
CA ASP A 89 9.94 16.62 10.41
C ASP A 89 10.66 17.36 9.27
N SER A 90 11.68 16.72 8.67
CA SER A 90 12.42 17.30 7.56
C SER A 90 11.70 17.10 6.24
N PRO A 91 11.59 18.12 5.37
CA PRO A 91 11.15 17.94 3.99
C PRO A 91 12.15 17.13 3.15
N LEU A 92 13.39 16.94 3.61
CA LEU A 92 14.36 16.05 2.96
C LEU A 92 14.07 14.55 3.21
N PHE A 93 13.18 14.25 4.16
CA PHE A 93 12.82 12.87 4.46
C PHE A 93 11.85 12.32 3.41
N ASN A 94 12.32 11.42 2.58
CA ASN A 94 11.50 10.77 1.56
C ASN A 94 10.66 9.63 2.17
N ARG A 95 9.38 9.92 2.45
CA ARG A 95 8.47 8.97 3.08
C ARG A 95 8.19 7.71 2.26
N SER A 96 8.34 7.77 0.94
CA SER A 96 8.08 6.63 0.06
C SER A 96 9.11 5.50 0.23
N VAL A 97 10.38 5.86 0.47
CA VAL A 97 11.50 4.91 0.51
C VAL A 97 12.30 4.92 1.82
N GLN A 98 12.22 5.99 2.64
CA GLN A 98 12.88 6.06 3.95
C GLN A 98 11.90 5.89 5.11
N GLY A 99 10.61 6.13 4.88
CA GLY A 99 9.56 5.94 5.88
C GLY A 99 9.35 4.46 6.16
N VAL A 100 10.05 3.92 7.16
CA VAL A 100 9.93 2.53 7.60
C VAL A 100 8.84 2.47 8.66
N TYR A 101 7.66 2.00 8.27
CA TYR A 101 6.46 1.99 9.09
C TYR A 101 5.93 0.58 9.33
N GLU A 102 5.29 0.37 10.45
CA GLU A 102 4.30 -0.69 10.56
C GLU A 102 3.10 -0.31 9.70
N LEU A 103 2.82 -1.09 8.65
CA LEU A 103 1.80 -0.74 7.65
C LEU A 103 0.42 -1.33 7.98
N GLY A 104 0.30 -1.94 9.17
CA GLY A 104 -0.94 -2.41 9.74
C GLY A 104 -1.70 -3.38 8.84
N SER A 105 -2.99 -3.29 8.85
CA SER A 105 -3.89 -4.23 8.18
C SER A 105 -3.72 -4.36 6.67
N THR A 106 -2.87 -3.56 6.01
CA THR A 106 -2.51 -3.80 4.60
C THR A 106 -1.76 -5.12 4.40
N PHE A 107 -1.12 -5.65 5.44
CA PHE A 107 -0.42 -6.93 5.42
C PHE A 107 -1.33 -8.16 5.43
N LYS A 108 -2.57 -8.03 5.88
CA LYS A 108 -3.50 -9.18 6.04
C LYS A 108 -3.72 -9.96 4.76
N ILE A 109 -3.69 -9.27 3.62
CA ILE A 109 -3.87 -9.94 2.32
C ILE A 109 -2.73 -10.92 2.00
N PHE A 110 -1.50 -10.64 2.45
CA PHE A 110 -0.37 -11.54 2.25
C PHE A 110 -0.53 -12.83 3.06
N ALA A 111 -1.04 -12.75 4.30
CA ALA A 111 -1.34 -13.94 5.10
C ALA A 111 -2.47 -14.77 4.48
N ALA A 112 -3.54 -14.14 3.99
CA ALA A 112 -4.62 -14.84 3.31
C ALA A 112 -4.15 -15.49 2.01
N ALA A 113 -3.41 -14.75 1.16
CA ALA A 113 -2.87 -15.27 -0.08
C ALA A 113 -1.94 -16.46 0.18
N GLN A 114 -1.05 -16.36 1.16
CA GLN A 114 -0.15 -17.47 1.52
C GLN A 114 -0.92 -18.69 2.04
N ALA A 115 -1.92 -18.50 2.89
CA ALA A 115 -2.73 -19.59 3.42
C ALA A 115 -3.48 -20.33 2.31
N ILE A 116 -3.96 -19.60 1.30
CA ILE A 116 -4.63 -20.17 0.11
C ILE A 116 -3.61 -20.88 -0.78
N GLU A 117 -2.45 -20.29 -1.05
CA GLU A 117 -1.39 -20.89 -1.88
C GLU A 117 -0.88 -22.21 -1.31
N LEU A 118 -0.82 -22.31 0.01
CA LEU A 118 -0.44 -23.55 0.72
C LEU A 118 -1.56 -24.58 0.78
N GLY A 119 -2.76 -24.29 0.26
CA GLY A 119 -3.91 -25.17 0.32
C GLY A 119 -4.47 -25.38 1.73
N LEU A 120 -4.10 -24.55 2.70
CA LEU A 120 -4.59 -24.64 4.08
C LEU A 120 -6.04 -24.13 4.20
N PHE A 121 -6.38 -23.15 3.38
CA PHE A 121 -7.68 -22.49 3.34
C PHE A 121 -8.05 -22.14 1.90
N ASN A 122 -9.31 -21.81 1.69
CA ASN A 122 -9.80 -21.08 0.50
C ASN A 122 -10.60 -19.86 0.95
N ALA A 123 -11.03 -19.01 0.03
CA ALA A 123 -11.71 -17.77 0.35
C ALA A 123 -13.00 -17.96 1.18
N ASP A 124 -13.67 -19.11 1.03
CA ASP A 124 -14.95 -19.43 1.69
C ASP A 124 -14.77 -20.23 3.00
N THR A 125 -13.55 -20.66 3.30
CA THR A 125 -13.28 -21.42 4.54
C THR A 125 -13.65 -20.59 5.76
N ILE A 126 -14.48 -21.18 6.63
CA ILE A 126 -14.94 -20.51 7.85
C ILE A 126 -13.93 -20.68 8.98
N ILE A 127 -13.55 -19.56 9.56
CA ILE A 127 -12.67 -19.50 10.73
C ILE A 127 -13.45 -18.89 11.90
N ASP A 128 -13.38 -19.51 13.05
CA ASP A 128 -13.97 -18.96 14.28
C ASP A 128 -13.08 -17.87 14.85
N THR A 129 -13.52 -16.62 14.77
CA THR A 129 -12.81 -15.45 15.31
C THR A 129 -13.38 -15.01 16.66
N SER A 130 -14.34 -15.76 17.23
CA SER A 130 -14.90 -15.48 18.54
C SER A 130 -13.93 -15.80 19.68
N GLY A 131 -14.23 -15.25 20.85
CA GLY A 131 -13.49 -15.55 22.09
C GLY A 131 -12.07 -14.96 22.14
N PRO A 132 -11.41 -15.13 23.27
CA PRO A 132 -10.05 -14.63 23.46
C PRO A 132 -9.04 -15.51 22.70
N MET A 133 -8.21 -14.88 21.85
CA MET A 133 -7.02 -15.52 21.28
C MET A 133 -5.82 -15.13 22.14
N LYS A 134 -5.09 -16.12 22.67
CA LYS A 134 -3.86 -15.90 23.45
C LYS A 134 -2.70 -16.59 22.76
N VAL A 135 -1.58 -15.88 22.59
CA VAL A 135 -0.35 -16.38 21.99
C VAL A 135 0.83 -15.82 22.80
N GLY A 136 1.75 -16.66 23.22
CA GLY A 136 2.92 -16.24 23.99
C GLY A 136 2.58 -15.45 25.27
N GLY A 137 1.43 -15.73 25.90
CA GLY A 137 0.94 -15.02 27.08
C GLY A 137 0.20 -13.70 26.78
N PHE A 138 0.20 -13.23 25.54
CA PHE A 138 -0.47 -12.00 25.13
C PHE A 138 -1.85 -12.28 24.54
N ARG A 139 -2.77 -11.32 24.74
CA ARG A 139 -4.13 -11.38 24.21
C ARG A 139 -4.18 -10.62 22.88
N ILE A 140 -4.63 -11.29 21.82
CA ILE A 140 -4.89 -10.70 20.52
C ILE A 140 -6.30 -10.10 20.53
N GLY A 141 -6.39 -8.79 20.35
CA GLY A 141 -7.64 -8.03 20.30
C GLY A 141 -8.10 -7.73 18.89
N GLU A 142 -9.40 -7.47 18.76
CA GLU A 142 -9.97 -6.85 17.56
C GLU A 142 -10.10 -5.34 17.73
N PHE A 143 -10.09 -4.62 16.61
CA PHE A 143 -10.31 -3.18 16.64
C PHE A 143 -11.63 -2.83 17.37
N ARG A 144 -11.55 -1.92 18.36
CA ARG A 144 -12.67 -1.53 19.23
C ARG A 144 -13.33 -2.71 19.95
N ASN A 145 -12.58 -3.75 20.27
CA ASN A 145 -13.07 -4.97 20.94
C ASN A 145 -14.28 -5.63 20.27
N LYS A 146 -14.41 -5.50 18.95
CA LYS A 146 -15.46 -6.17 18.18
C LYS A 146 -15.36 -7.70 18.35
N ASN A 147 -16.51 -8.35 18.27
CA ASN A 147 -16.60 -9.79 18.17
C ASN A 147 -17.34 -10.14 16.88
N TYR A 148 -16.63 -10.73 15.95
CA TYR A 148 -17.18 -11.07 14.63
C TYR A 148 -17.78 -12.48 14.56
N GLY A 149 -17.54 -13.34 15.56
CA GLY A 149 -17.98 -14.74 15.51
C GLY A 149 -17.22 -15.54 14.46
N LYS A 150 -17.97 -16.27 13.62
CA LYS A 150 -17.41 -17.06 12.53
C LYS A 150 -17.40 -16.24 11.25
N LEU A 151 -16.24 -16.15 10.59
CA LEU A 151 -16.04 -15.42 9.34
C LEU A 151 -15.41 -16.34 8.29
N SER A 152 -15.76 -16.14 7.03
CA SER A 152 -14.97 -16.69 5.91
C SER A 152 -13.60 -16.00 5.84
N VAL A 153 -12.63 -16.63 5.19
CA VAL A 153 -11.32 -15.96 4.91
C VAL A 153 -11.54 -14.64 4.17
N ALA A 154 -12.46 -14.60 3.22
CA ALA A 154 -12.81 -13.37 2.53
C ALA A 154 -13.36 -12.30 3.50
N ASP A 155 -14.27 -12.65 4.39
CA ASP A 155 -14.85 -11.72 5.37
C ASP A 155 -13.82 -11.26 6.42
N ILE A 156 -12.84 -12.11 6.77
CA ILE A 156 -11.70 -11.72 7.62
C ILE A 156 -10.95 -10.55 6.99
N ILE A 157 -10.75 -10.56 5.68
CA ILE A 157 -10.09 -9.47 4.96
C ILE A 157 -11.01 -8.24 4.85
N VAL A 158 -12.29 -8.42 4.53
CA VAL A 158 -13.31 -7.36 4.42
C VAL A 158 -13.47 -6.60 5.74
N HIS A 159 -13.66 -7.32 6.84
CA HIS A 159 -13.83 -6.74 8.18
C HIS A 159 -12.52 -6.42 8.88
N SER A 160 -11.39 -6.86 8.29
CA SER A 160 -10.06 -6.64 8.84
C SER A 160 -9.84 -7.27 10.23
N SER A 161 -10.27 -8.53 10.42
CA SER A 161 -10.13 -9.25 11.69
C SER A 161 -8.68 -9.60 11.98
N ASN A 162 -8.18 -9.19 13.14
CA ASN A 162 -6.83 -9.55 13.62
C ASN A 162 -6.78 -11.01 14.04
N ARG A 163 -7.81 -11.50 14.74
CA ARG A 163 -7.87 -12.88 15.22
C ARG A 163 -7.96 -13.86 14.07
N GLY A 164 -8.79 -13.56 13.08
CA GLY A 164 -8.91 -14.41 11.90
C GLY A 164 -7.59 -14.53 11.15
N THR A 165 -6.92 -13.41 10.91
CA THR A 165 -5.61 -13.39 10.27
C THR A 165 -4.53 -14.08 11.11
N GLY A 166 -4.55 -13.83 12.43
CA GLY A 166 -3.61 -14.49 13.36
C GLY A 166 -3.77 -16.01 13.40
N ARG A 167 -5.00 -16.54 13.29
CA ARG A 167 -5.23 -17.99 13.18
C ARG A 167 -4.66 -18.56 11.88
N MET A 168 -4.83 -17.88 10.76
CA MET A 168 -4.17 -18.26 9.50
C MET A 168 -2.65 -18.29 9.65
N ALA A 169 -2.06 -17.30 10.32
CA ALA A 169 -0.60 -17.25 10.53
C ALA A 169 -0.08 -18.41 11.38
N LEU A 170 -0.83 -18.87 12.39
CA LEU A 170 -0.45 -20.05 13.18
C LEU A 170 -0.44 -21.33 12.33
N GLU A 171 -1.41 -21.52 11.44
CA GLU A 171 -1.45 -22.66 10.51
C GLU A 171 -0.36 -22.57 9.42
N ILE A 172 -0.02 -21.39 8.96
CA ILE A 172 1.09 -21.14 8.02
C ILE A 172 2.42 -21.55 8.68
N GLY A 173 2.65 -21.12 9.91
CA GLY A 173 3.88 -21.35 10.65
C GLY A 173 5.00 -20.35 10.31
N ILE A 174 5.98 -20.29 11.23
CA ILE A 174 7.04 -19.25 11.22
C ILE A 174 7.87 -19.29 9.92
N GLU A 175 8.44 -20.44 9.62
CA GLU A 175 9.39 -20.60 8.52
C GLU A 175 8.77 -20.25 7.17
N ARG A 176 7.59 -20.80 6.89
CA ARG A 176 6.86 -20.51 5.64
C ARG A 176 6.48 -19.04 5.51
N GLN A 177 6.08 -18.39 6.63
CA GLN A 177 5.78 -16.95 6.63
C GLN A 177 7.02 -16.12 6.31
N GLN A 178 8.17 -16.44 6.91
CA GLN A 178 9.42 -15.75 6.63
C GLN A 178 9.85 -15.90 5.17
N GLU A 179 9.83 -17.12 4.64
CA GLU A 179 10.18 -17.40 3.24
C GLU A 179 9.29 -16.62 2.27
N PHE A 180 8.00 -16.59 2.53
CA PHE A 180 7.05 -15.88 1.67
C PHE A 180 7.28 -14.36 1.71
N LEU A 181 7.39 -13.76 2.89
CA LEU A 181 7.66 -12.32 3.02
C LEU A 181 9.02 -11.93 2.44
N LYS A 182 10.03 -12.80 2.59
CA LYS A 182 11.34 -12.62 1.96
C LYS A 182 11.25 -12.67 0.44
N SER A 183 10.48 -13.61 -0.12
CA SER A 183 10.28 -13.72 -1.58
C SER A 183 9.57 -12.52 -2.17
N LEU A 184 8.72 -11.83 -1.40
CA LEU A 184 8.07 -10.57 -1.76
C LEU A 184 8.98 -9.33 -1.58
N GLY A 185 10.20 -9.49 -1.03
CA GLY A 185 11.17 -8.41 -0.88
C GLY A 185 11.11 -7.66 0.46
N PHE A 186 10.34 -8.12 1.46
CA PHE A 186 10.18 -7.42 2.75
C PHE A 186 11.38 -7.54 3.71
N PHE A 187 12.50 -8.12 3.29
CA PHE A 187 13.66 -8.33 4.17
C PHE A 187 14.87 -7.46 3.80
N GLU A 188 14.88 -6.89 2.61
CA GLU A 188 15.97 -6.07 2.08
C GLU A 188 15.45 -4.69 1.64
N PRO A 189 16.30 -3.67 1.56
CA PRO A 189 15.90 -2.39 0.99
C PRO A 189 15.32 -2.56 -0.41
N THR A 190 14.27 -1.81 -0.73
CA THR A 190 13.68 -1.85 -2.08
C THR A 190 14.70 -1.31 -3.10
N PRO A 191 15.02 -2.06 -4.14
CA PRO A 191 15.88 -1.56 -5.21
C PRO A 191 15.12 -0.47 -6.00
N PHE A 192 15.50 0.78 -5.76
CA PHE A 192 14.93 1.94 -6.43
C PHE A 192 16.03 2.98 -6.66
N GLU A 193 16.08 3.57 -7.83
CA GLU A 193 17.26 4.32 -8.31
C GLU A 193 17.32 5.75 -7.75
N ILE A 194 17.22 5.86 -6.42
CA ILE A 194 17.56 7.06 -5.66
C ILE A 194 18.40 6.66 -4.45
N VAL A 195 19.37 7.49 -4.06
CA VAL A 195 20.29 7.14 -2.98
C VAL A 195 19.61 6.96 -1.63
N GLU A 196 18.51 7.65 -1.41
CA GLU A 196 17.70 7.59 -0.19
C GLU A 196 17.07 6.22 0.02
N ALA A 197 16.84 5.43 -1.04
CA ALA A 197 16.21 4.11 -0.95
C ALA A 197 17.04 3.12 -0.11
N SER A 198 18.37 3.27 -0.10
CA SER A 198 19.25 2.45 0.74
C SER A 198 19.00 2.59 2.25
N GLY A 199 18.44 3.72 2.67
CA GLY A 199 18.05 3.99 4.06
C GLY A 199 16.76 3.31 4.50
N GLY A 200 15.98 2.78 3.56
CA GLY A 200 14.68 2.15 3.81
C GLY A 200 14.75 0.66 4.15
N LYS A 201 15.74 0.24 4.93
CA LYS A 201 15.87 -1.17 5.35
C LYS A 201 14.71 -1.57 6.27
N PRO A 202 13.98 -2.66 5.94
CA PRO A 202 12.91 -3.16 6.81
C PRO A 202 13.41 -3.49 8.22
N LEU A 203 12.56 -3.25 9.22
CA LEU A 203 12.83 -3.64 10.60
C LEU A 203 12.11 -4.94 10.88
N LEU A 204 12.89 -5.97 11.17
CA LEU A 204 12.43 -7.30 11.50
C LEU A 204 12.56 -7.56 13.01
N PRO A 205 11.73 -8.45 13.61
CA PRO A 205 11.90 -8.82 14.99
C PRO A 205 13.25 -9.51 15.19
N SER A 206 13.93 -9.20 16.29
CA SER A 206 15.22 -9.82 16.64
C SER A 206 15.10 -11.33 16.85
N ARG A 207 13.92 -11.78 17.30
CA ARG A 207 13.53 -13.18 17.41
C ARG A 207 12.13 -13.36 16.86
N TRP A 208 11.98 -14.20 15.84
CA TRP A 208 10.68 -14.53 15.29
C TRP A 208 10.03 -15.66 16.09
N THR A 209 8.89 -15.38 16.68
CA THR A 209 8.12 -16.30 17.52
C THR A 209 6.72 -16.48 16.94
N GLU A 210 5.91 -17.38 17.48
CA GLU A 210 4.49 -17.49 17.10
C GLU A 210 3.74 -16.17 17.30
N LEU A 211 4.03 -15.44 18.39
CA LEU A 211 3.47 -14.12 18.63
C LEU A 211 3.90 -13.14 17.53
N SER A 212 5.18 -13.14 17.15
CA SER A 212 5.67 -12.32 16.04
C SER A 212 4.95 -12.66 14.73
N SER A 213 4.79 -13.96 14.42
CA SER A 213 4.06 -14.40 13.23
C SER A 213 2.61 -13.89 13.21
N VAL A 214 1.93 -14.00 14.35
CA VAL A 214 0.57 -13.51 14.50
C VAL A 214 0.50 -11.99 14.32
N THR A 215 1.38 -11.23 14.98
CA THR A 215 1.35 -9.76 14.88
C THR A 215 1.75 -9.26 13.49
N ILE A 216 2.76 -9.86 12.86
CA ILE A 216 3.19 -9.53 11.50
C ILE A 216 2.10 -9.81 10.48
N SER A 217 1.30 -10.86 10.67
CA SER A 217 0.20 -11.19 9.74
C SER A 217 -0.83 -10.06 9.59
N TYR A 218 -0.95 -9.20 10.59
CA TYR A 218 -1.80 -8.01 10.51
C TYR A 218 -1.02 -6.68 10.55
N GLY A 219 0.29 -6.75 10.28
CA GLY A 219 1.15 -5.60 9.99
C GLY A 219 1.76 -4.91 11.20
N HIS A 220 1.97 -5.62 12.33
CA HIS A 220 2.69 -5.14 13.51
C HIS A 220 3.91 -6.02 13.80
N GLY A 221 5.00 -5.40 14.25
CA GLY A 221 6.24 -6.12 14.56
C GLY A 221 7.17 -6.37 13.37
N LEU A 222 6.75 -5.94 12.17
CA LEU A 222 7.57 -5.77 10.99
C LEU A 222 7.30 -4.38 10.43
N SER A 223 8.35 -3.60 10.19
CA SER A 223 8.22 -2.29 9.55
C SER A 223 8.88 -2.31 8.17
N SER A 224 8.23 -1.69 7.21
CA SER A 224 8.73 -1.58 5.83
C SER A 224 8.29 -0.26 5.20
N THR A 225 8.82 0.07 4.03
CA THR A 225 8.47 1.31 3.36
C THR A 225 7.20 1.15 2.50
N PRO A 226 6.50 2.26 2.18
CA PRO A 226 5.41 2.23 1.20
C PRO A 226 5.83 1.65 -0.16
N MET A 227 7.10 1.77 -0.55
CA MET A 227 7.61 1.19 -1.80
C MET A 227 7.66 -0.35 -1.75
N HIS A 228 8.03 -0.95 -0.60
CA HIS A 228 7.91 -2.40 -0.40
C HIS A 228 6.46 -2.87 -0.57
N LEU A 229 5.53 -2.10 0.00
CA LEU A 229 4.11 -2.43 -0.10
C LEU A 229 3.63 -2.36 -1.56
N ALA A 230 4.08 -1.36 -2.33
CA ALA A 230 3.79 -1.25 -3.76
C ALA A 230 4.25 -2.50 -4.52
N ALA A 231 5.49 -2.95 -4.30
CA ALA A 231 6.02 -4.17 -4.93
C ALA A 231 5.23 -5.43 -4.53
N GLY A 232 4.87 -5.57 -3.24
CA GLY A 232 4.08 -6.70 -2.76
C GLY A 232 2.67 -6.73 -3.36
N TYR A 233 1.99 -5.59 -3.45
CA TYR A 233 0.66 -5.49 -4.07
C TYR A 233 0.74 -5.68 -5.60
N ALA A 234 1.83 -5.25 -6.24
CA ALA A 234 2.05 -5.51 -7.67
C ALA A 234 2.15 -7.01 -7.96
N ALA A 235 2.76 -7.80 -7.08
CA ALA A 235 2.79 -9.26 -7.23
C ALA A 235 1.39 -9.88 -7.17
N ILE A 236 0.49 -9.37 -6.33
CA ILE A 236 -0.93 -9.79 -6.32
C ILE A 236 -1.62 -9.35 -7.62
N ALA A 237 -1.38 -8.13 -8.06
CA ALA A 237 -2.03 -7.54 -9.22
C ALA A 237 -1.67 -8.25 -10.54
N ASN A 238 -0.39 -8.61 -10.73
CA ASN A 238 0.12 -9.20 -11.97
C ASN A 238 0.02 -10.73 -12.06
N GLY A 239 -0.75 -11.36 -11.18
CA GLY A 239 -0.95 -12.82 -11.20
C GLY A 239 0.13 -13.62 -10.48
N GLY A 240 0.81 -13.03 -9.49
CA GLY A 240 1.67 -13.74 -8.54
C GLY A 240 3.16 -13.72 -8.85
N ARG A 241 3.66 -12.76 -9.63
CA ARG A 241 5.08 -12.63 -9.96
C ARG A 241 5.70 -11.39 -9.33
N VAL A 242 6.90 -11.52 -8.82
CA VAL A 242 7.66 -10.38 -8.29
C VAL A 242 7.98 -9.39 -9.41
N VAL A 243 7.83 -8.12 -9.13
CA VAL A 243 8.29 -7.02 -9.99
C VAL A 243 9.04 -6.00 -9.11
N LYS A 244 10.16 -5.50 -9.61
CA LYS A 244 10.98 -4.53 -8.88
C LYS A 244 10.59 -3.11 -9.29
N PRO A 245 10.35 -2.21 -8.34
CA PRO A 245 10.17 -0.79 -8.64
C PRO A 245 11.38 -0.22 -9.37
N THR A 246 11.15 0.62 -10.37
CA THR A 246 12.22 1.31 -11.10
C THR A 246 11.78 2.69 -11.56
N LEU A 247 12.73 3.64 -11.58
CA LEU A 247 12.57 4.95 -12.22
C LEU A 247 12.93 4.93 -13.71
N LEU A 248 13.51 3.82 -14.20
CA LEU A 248 13.92 3.72 -15.59
C LEU A 248 12.75 3.27 -16.46
N LYS A 249 12.62 3.91 -17.63
CA LYS A 249 11.66 3.50 -18.67
C LYS A 249 11.95 2.09 -19.12
N GLN A 250 10.91 1.26 -19.20
CA GLN A 250 11.00 -0.13 -19.63
C GLN A 250 10.37 -0.34 -21.00
N SER A 251 10.98 -1.14 -21.84
CA SER A 251 10.44 -1.49 -23.18
C SER A 251 9.54 -2.74 -23.16
N ALA A 252 9.55 -3.51 -22.07
CA ALA A 252 8.81 -4.76 -21.93
C ALA A 252 8.53 -5.07 -20.44
N PRO A 253 7.58 -5.95 -20.12
CA PRO A 253 7.35 -6.44 -18.78
C PRO A 253 8.61 -6.98 -18.09
N GLN A 254 8.79 -6.67 -16.81
CA GLN A 254 9.96 -7.05 -16.00
C GLN A 254 9.57 -8.02 -14.87
N LEU A 255 8.81 -9.04 -15.20
CA LEU A 255 8.28 -10.01 -14.24
C LEU A 255 9.36 -11.01 -13.81
N GLY A 256 9.64 -11.04 -12.52
CA GLY A 256 10.56 -11.96 -11.86
C GLY A 256 9.94 -13.33 -11.50
N PRO A 257 10.48 -14.01 -10.50
CA PRO A 257 9.97 -15.31 -10.04
C PRO A 257 8.50 -15.25 -9.62
N ARG A 258 7.80 -16.38 -9.78
CA ARG A 258 6.44 -16.55 -9.27
C ARG A 258 6.50 -16.87 -7.78
N VAL A 259 5.71 -16.17 -6.97
CA VAL A 259 5.62 -16.33 -5.51
C VAL A 259 4.26 -16.84 -5.05
N MET A 260 3.27 -16.78 -5.92
CA MET A 260 1.95 -17.40 -5.75
C MET A 260 1.34 -17.73 -7.11
N SER A 261 0.42 -18.66 -7.16
CA SER A 261 -0.32 -19.01 -8.37
C SER A 261 -1.21 -17.86 -8.84
N GLU A 262 -1.57 -17.86 -10.12
CA GLU A 262 -2.49 -16.87 -10.65
C GLU A 262 -3.88 -17.00 -10.02
N GLU A 263 -4.29 -18.23 -9.70
CA GLU A 263 -5.53 -18.49 -8.99
C GLU A 263 -5.55 -17.87 -7.61
N THR A 264 -4.48 -18.05 -6.82
CA THR A 264 -4.33 -17.40 -5.50
C THR A 264 -4.34 -15.88 -5.62
N ALA A 265 -3.60 -15.34 -6.60
CA ALA A 265 -3.57 -13.91 -6.86
C ALA A 265 -4.96 -13.36 -7.25
N ALA A 266 -5.73 -14.10 -8.06
CA ALA A 266 -7.10 -13.74 -8.41
C ALA A 266 -8.04 -13.76 -7.20
N GLN A 267 -7.96 -14.77 -6.34
CA GLN A 267 -8.71 -14.80 -5.09
C GLN A 267 -8.37 -13.63 -4.18
N ALA A 268 -7.07 -13.28 -4.06
CA ALA A 268 -6.61 -12.12 -3.30
C ALA A 268 -7.18 -10.81 -3.87
N ARG A 269 -7.16 -10.61 -5.19
CA ARG A 269 -7.77 -9.45 -5.84
C ARG A 269 -9.27 -9.35 -5.58
N ASN A 270 -9.99 -10.47 -5.62
CA ASN A 270 -11.41 -10.51 -5.33
C ASN A 270 -11.71 -10.13 -3.88
N MET A 271 -10.91 -10.62 -2.92
CA MET A 271 -11.03 -10.21 -1.52
C MET A 271 -10.76 -8.71 -1.34
N LEU A 272 -9.72 -8.16 -2.00
CA LEU A 272 -9.43 -6.73 -1.98
C LEU A 272 -10.55 -5.89 -2.61
N ARG A 273 -11.23 -6.40 -3.65
CA ARG A 273 -12.40 -5.73 -4.24
C ARG A 273 -13.56 -5.68 -3.22
N LYS A 274 -13.84 -6.77 -2.53
CA LYS A 274 -14.86 -6.80 -1.47
C LYS A 274 -14.57 -5.83 -0.33
N VAL A 275 -13.31 -5.54 -0.01
CA VAL A 275 -12.98 -4.49 0.99
C VAL A 275 -13.51 -3.13 0.57
N VAL A 276 -13.54 -2.83 -0.73
CA VAL A 276 -14.05 -1.57 -1.27
C VAL A 276 -15.58 -1.62 -1.35
N THR A 277 -16.18 -2.70 -1.87
CA THR A 277 -17.65 -2.78 -2.02
C THR A 277 -18.38 -2.93 -0.70
N ASP A 278 -17.86 -3.72 0.24
CA ASP A 278 -18.58 -4.17 1.43
C ASP A 278 -17.83 -3.88 2.74
N GLY A 279 -16.61 -3.32 2.67
CA GLY A 279 -15.72 -3.25 3.81
C GLY A 279 -15.22 -1.86 4.20
N THR A 280 -14.01 -1.85 4.74
CA THR A 280 -13.39 -0.69 5.38
C THR A 280 -12.96 0.41 4.40
N ALA A 281 -12.98 0.15 3.09
CA ALA A 281 -12.55 1.08 2.05
C ALA A 281 -13.69 1.57 1.14
N SER A 282 -14.93 1.65 1.63
CA SER A 282 -16.10 2.01 0.82
C SER A 282 -16.00 3.38 0.14
N PHE A 283 -15.25 4.32 0.68
CA PHE A 283 -14.97 5.61 0.03
C PHE A 283 -13.98 5.53 -1.15
N ALA A 284 -13.42 4.35 -1.44
CA ALA A 284 -12.58 4.15 -2.63
C ALA A 284 -13.37 3.89 -3.90
N GLU A 285 -14.69 3.75 -3.84
CA GLU A 285 -15.49 3.52 -5.05
C GLU A 285 -15.45 4.75 -5.96
N VAL A 286 -14.91 4.58 -7.16
CA VAL A 286 -14.83 5.61 -8.20
C VAL A 286 -15.58 5.11 -9.43
N PRO A 287 -16.71 5.75 -9.79
CA PRO A 287 -17.50 5.31 -10.94
C PRO A 287 -16.66 5.18 -12.21
N GLY A 288 -16.75 4.03 -12.86
CA GLY A 288 -16.02 3.72 -14.08
C GLY A 288 -14.60 3.17 -13.87
N TYR A 289 -14.06 3.25 -12.66
CA TYR A 289 -12.71 2.73 -12.35
C TYR A 289 -12.79 1.82 -11.14
N GLN A 290 -12.95 0.54 -11.38
CA GLN A 290 -13.08 -0.43 -10.29
C GLN A 290 -11.75 -0.55 -9.52
N ILE A 291 -11.76 -0.11 -8.28
CA ILE A 291 -10.62 -0.15 -7.37
C ILE A 291 -10.77 -1.35 -6.42
N ALA A 292 -9.69 -2.05 -6.18
CA ALA A 292 -9.55 -3.02 -5.10
C ALA A 292 -8.46 -2.54 -4.15
N GLY A 293 -8.56 -2.83 -2.85
CA GLY A 293 -7.51 -2.39 -1.94
C GLY A 293 -7.77 -2.74 -0.49
N LYS A 294 -6.81 -2.38 0.36
CA LYS A 294 -6.85 -2.63 1.79
C LYS A 294 -6.41 -1.41 2.58
N THR A 295 -7.17 -1.10 3.60
CA THR A 295 -6.83 -0.07 4.60
C THR A 295 -5.84 -0.61 5.63
N GLY A 296 -4.90 0.22 6.03
CA GLY A 296 -4.02 0.01 7.17
C GLY A 296 -4.05 1.22 8.09
N THR A 297 -4.19 0.98 9.38
CA THR A 297 -4.05 1.98 10.43
C THR A 297 -3.14 1.37 11.48
N ALA A 298 -1.99 1.96 11.70
CA ALA A 298 -1.02 1.51 12.67
C ALA A 298 -0.65 2.66 13.62
N ASP A 299 -0.58 2.36 14.91
CA ASP A 299 -0.13 3.35 15.90
C ASP A 299 1.37 3.62 15.71
N LYS A 300 1.79 4.87 15.86
CA LYS A 300 3.21 5.23 15.76
C LYS A 300 3.98 4.78 17.00
N PRO A 301 5.14 4.12 16.82
CA PRO A 301 6.00 3.77 17.94
C PRO A 301 6.61 5.03 18.57
N LYS A 302 6.77 5.01 19.90
CA LYS A 302 7.50 6.05 20.65
C LYS A 302 9.00 5.75 20.65
N PRO A 303 9.87 6.75 20.60
CA PRO A 303 11.32 6.56 20.76
C PRO A 303 11.71 5.87 22.09
N THR A 304 10.87 6.03 23.11
CA THR A 304 11.05 5.43 24.45
C THR A 304 10.44 4.04 24.60
N GLY A 305 9.92 3.45 23.51
CA GLY A 305 9.19 2.19 23.50
C GLY A 305 7.68 2.37 23.69
N GLY A 306 6.91 1.37 23.23
CA GLY A 306 5.45 1.44 23.15
C GLY A 306 4.96 2.32 22.00
N TYR A 307 3.66 2.64 22.03
CA TYR A 307 2.98 3.37 20.96
C TYR A 307 2.36 4.67 21.48
N TYR A 308 2.20 5.65 20.58
CA TYR A 308 1.36 6.82 20.84
C TYR A 308 -0.12 6.42 20.80
N GLU A 309 -0.94 7.02 21.65
CA GLU A 309 -2.38 6.74 21.69
C GLU A 309 -3.18 7.46 20.60
N ASP A 310 -2.64 8.56 20.07
CA ASP A 310 -3.32 9.48 19.17
C ASP A 310 -2.58 9.74 17.85
N LYS A 311 -1.41 9.12 17.63
CA LYS A 311 -0.62 9.26 16.42
C LYS A 311 -0.59 7.96 15.63
N VAL A 312 -1.04 8.03 14.41
CA VAL A 312 -1.18 6.86 13.52
C VAL A 312 -0.50 7.10 12.18
N ILE A 313 -0.11 6.00 11.55
CA ILE A 313 0.20 5.94 10.12
C ILE A 313 -1.00 5.30 9.42
N ASN A 314 -1.60 6.02 8.48
CA ASN A 314 -2.72 5.52 7.70
C ASN A 314 -2.30 5.26 6.28
N THR A 315 -2.53 4.04 5.81
CA THR A 315 -2.19 3.62 4.45
C THR A 315 -3.42 3.04 3.76
N PHE A 316 -3.60 3.38 2.51
CA PHE A 316 -4.46 2.65 1.59
C PHE A 316 -3.61 2.11 0.45
N ALA A 317 -3.56 0.79 0.33
CA ALA A 317 -2.88 0.09 -0.73
C ALA A 317 -3.93 -0.43 -1.71
N SER A 318 -3.86 -0.01 -2.97
CA SER A 318 -4.90 -0.28 -3.96
C SER A 318 -4.34 -0.73 -5.31
N ILE A 319 -5.18 -1.44 -6.05
CA ILE A 319 -4.96 -1.96 -7.41
C ILE A 319 -6.09 -1.43 -8.28
N PHE A 320 -5.78 -0.92 -9.46
CA PHE A 320 -6.79 -0.48 -10.44
C PHE A 320 -6.28 -0.51 -11.89
N PRO A 321 -7.18 -0.64 -12.89
CA PRO A 321 -8.54 -1.19 -12.73
C PRO A 321 -8.46 -2.67 -12.35
N ILE A 322 -9.42 -3.18 -11.57
CA ILE A 322 -9.30 -4.54 -11.03
C ILE A 322 -9.63 -5.64 -12.05
N ASP A 323 -10.45 -5.36 -13.03
CA ASP A 323 -10.83 -6.25 -14.13
C ASP A 323 -9.64 -6.53 -15.08
N ASN A 324 -8.72 -5.59 -15.21
CA ASN A 324 -7.47 -5.72 -15.95
C ASN A 324 -6.36 -4.95 -15.21
N PRO A 325 -5.77 -5.52 -14.16
CA PRO A 325 -4.87 -4.80 -13.28
C PRO A 325 -3.66 -4.23 -14.00
N LYS A 326 -3.47 -2.92 -13.90
CA LYS A 326 -2.35 -2.19 -14.51
C LYS A 326 -1.50 -1.46 -13.49
N TYR A 327 -2.14 -0.91 -12.46
CA TYR A 327 -1.46 -0.03 -11.53
C TYR A 327 -1.72 -0.41 -10.08
N VAL A 328 -0.69 -0.23 -9.28
CA VAL A 328 -0.78 -0.14 -7.82
C VAL A 328 -0.66 1.32 -7.43
N LEU A 329 -1.55 1.77 -6.54
CA LEU A 329 -1.48 3.08 -5.90
C LEU A 329 -1.43 2.90 -4.39
N ILE A 330 -0.34 3.37 -3.80
CA ILE A 330 -0.18 3.46 -2.34
C ILE A 330 -0.33 4.91 -1.93
N VAL A 331 -1.20 5.17 -0.97
CA VAL A 331 -1.31 6.48 -0.30
C VAL A 331 -1.12 6.28 1.19
N THR A 332 -0.12 6.96 1.75
CA THR A 332 0.17 6.93 3.19
C THR A 332 0.15 8.34 3.75
N LEU A 333 -0.58 8.52 4.85
CA LEU A 333 -0.65 9.76 5.61
C LEU A 333 -0.04 9.55 6.99
N ASP A 334 0.83 10.47 7.39
CA ASP A 334 1.52 10.49 8.66
C ASP A 334 0.76 11.39 9.65
N GLU A 335 0.30 10.84 10.75
CA GLU A 335 -0.50 11.50 11.81
C GLU A 335 -1.78 12.21 11.31
N PRO A 336 -2.58 11.61 10.41
CA PRO A 336 -3.77 12.27 9.91
C PRO A 336 -4.89 12.30 10.94
N VAL A 337 -5.68 13.38 10.89
CA VAL A 337 -6.91 13.53 11.67
C VAL A 337 -7.99 14.16 10.79
N GLU A 338 -9.04 13.42 10.50
CA GLU A 338 -10.21 13.94 9.83
C GLU A 338 -11.13 14.61 10.85
N THR A 339 -11.52 15.86 10.62
CA THR A 339 -12.22 16.72 11.59
C THR A 339 -13.53 17.31 11.08
N SER A 340 -14.04 16.89 9.92
CA SER A 340 -15.32 17.42 9.38
C SER A 340 -16.54 16.96 10.15
N GLY A 341 -16.43 15.90 10.95
CA GLY A 341 -17.51 15.37 11.78
C GLY A 341 -17.44 15.83 13.24
N PRO A 342 -18.44 15.46 14.05
CA PRO A 342 -18.54 15.89 15.47
C PRO A 342 -17.43 15.29 16.36
N LYS A 343 -16.75 14.25 15.90
CA LYS A 343 -15.61 13.61 16.59
C LYS A 343 -14.48 13.37 15.59
N PRO A 344 -13.21 13.61 16.00
CA PRO A 344 -12.06 13.32 15.16
C PRO A 344 -12.00 11.85 14.75
N ARG A 345 -11.68 11.58 13.47
CA ARG A 345 -11.52 10.24 12.92
C ARG A 345 -10.09 10.06 12.44
N ARG A 346 -9.47 8.93 12.85
CA ARG A 346 -8.05 8.66 12.58
C ARG A 346 -7.80 7.34 11.85
N THR A 347 -8.83 6.68 11.33
CA THR A 347 -8.65 5.44 10.56
C THR A 347 -8.49 5.70 9.08
N ALA A 348 -7.74 4.86 8.39
CA ALA A 348 -7.42 5.01 6.96
C ALA A 348 -8.67 5.11 6.08
N GLY A 349 -9.78 4.44 6.44
CA GLY A 349 -11.05 4.54 5.70
C GLY A 349 -11.60 5.95 5.61
N TRP A 350 -11.32 6.80 6.61
CA TRP A 350 -11.75 8.20 6.65
C TRP A 350 -10.68 9.19 6.16
N THR A 351 -9.45 8.75 5.99
CA THR A 351 -8.31 9.61 5.69
C THR A 351 -7.64 9.26 4.37
N ALA A 352 -6.82 8.20 4.32
CA ALA A 352 -6.07 7.82 3.13
C ALA A 352 -6.96 7.33 1.97
N VAL A 353 -8.08 6.67 2.27
CA VAL A 353 -9.00 6.13 1.25
C VAL A 353 -9.62 7.22 0.38
N PRO A 354 -10.27 8.27 0.92
CA PRO A 354 -10.85 9.31 0.06
C PRO A 354 -9.79 10.09 -0.73
N VAL A 355 -8.57 10.25 -0.20
CA VAL A 355 -7.46 10.88 -0.93
C VAL A 355 -7.05 10.01 -2.13
N ALA A 356 -6.93 8.71 -1.94
CA ALA A 356 -6.61 7.78 -3.02
C ALA A 356 -7.72 7.73 -4.09
N ALA A 357 -8.99 7.73 -3.67
CA ALA A 357 -10.13 7.77 -4.59
C ALA A 357 -10.11 9.03 -5.47
N GLU A 358 -9.87 10.21 -4.87
CA GLU A 358 -9.74 11.45 -5.62
C GLU A 358 -8.52 11.41 -6.55
N MET A 359 -7.42 10.81 -6.10
CA MET A 359 -6.23 10.64 -6.94
C MET A 359 -6.56 9.79 -8.17
N VAL A 360 -7.17 8.60 -8.00
CA VAL A 360 -7.58 7.75 -9.14
C VAL A 360 -8.51 8.51 -10.08
N ARG A 361 -9.49 9.25 -9.56
CA ARG A 361 -10.42 10.04 -10.37
C ARG A 361 -9.69 11.03 -11.28
N ARG A 362 -8.59 11.63 -10.81
CA ARG A 362 -7.80 12.61 -11.56
C ARG A 362 -6.81 11.99 -12.52
N ILE A 363 -6.13 10.92 -12.08
CA ILE A 363 -5.02 10.35 -12.86
C ILE A 363 -5.47 9.28 -13.87
N ALA A 364 -6.57 8.56 -13.62
CA ALA A 364 -6.99 7.48 -14.51
C ALA A 364 -7.20 7.94 -15.96
N PRO A 365 -7.86 9.09 -16.24
CA PRO A 365 -7.95 9.61 -17.61
C PRO A 365 -6.58 9.99 -18.20
N LEU A 366 -5.66 10.53 -17.40
CA LEU A 366 -4.31 10.90 -17.84
C LEU A 366 -3.47 9.67 -18.21
N LEU A 367 -3.74 8.54 -17.56
CA LEU A 367 -3.13 7.23 -17.86
C LEU A 367 -3.78 6.55 -19.09
N GLY A 368 -4.71 7.21 -19.77
CA GLY A 368 -5.44 6.66 -20.91
C GLY A 368 -6.43 5.56 -20.54
N LEU A 369 -6.78 5.40 -19.26
CA LEU A 369 -7.81 4.47 -18.83
C LEU A 369 -9.18 5.01 -19.20
N ARG A 370 -9.97 4.16 -19.86
CA ARG A 370 -11.36 4.49 -20.18
C ARG A 370 -12.25 4.02 -19.04
N PRO A 371 -13.21 4.84 -18.58
CA PRO A 371 -14.16 4.38 -17.57
C PRO A 371 -15.00 3.23 -18.13
N ALA A 372 -15.19 2.18 -17.33
CA ALA A 372 -16.14 1.13 -17.66
C ALA A 372 -17.55 1.76 -17.64
N VAL A 373 -18.21 1.77 -18.79
CA VAL A 373 -19.60 2.20 -18.89
C VAL A 373 -20.44 1.01 -18.43
N GLU A 374 -21.15 1.14 -17.32
CA GLU A 374 -22.20 0.17 -17.00
C GLU A 374 -23.17 0.13 -18.18
N PRO A 375 -23.53 -1.07 -18.68
CA PRO A 375 -24.54 -1.16 -19.70
C PRO A 375 -25.77 -0.45 -19.15
N VAL A 376 -26.18 0.64 -19.82
CA VAL A 376 -27.45 1.30 -19.53
C VAL A 376 -28.49 0.20 -19.67
N ASN A 377 -29.08 -0.23 -18.54
CA ASN A 377 -30.27 -1.06 -18.58
C ASN A 377 -31.25 -0.23 -19.40
N ASN A 378 -31.47 -0.64 -20.64
CA ASN A 378 -32.53 -0.15 -21.48
C ASN A 378 -33.86 -0.56 -20.85
N ALA A 379 -34.20 0.06 -19.73
CA ALA A 379 -35.57 0.18 -19.31
C ALA A 379 -36.24 0.97 -20.43
N VAL A 380 -36.93 0.26 -21.28
CA VAL A 380 -37.72 0.77 -22.36
C VAL A 380 -38.57 1.91 -21.81
N LEU A 381 -38.23 3.15 -22.15
CA LEU A 381 -39.11 4.28 -22.00
C LEU A 381 -40.25 4.06 -22.97
N THR A 382 -41.27 3.33 -22.57
CA THR A 382 -42.57 3.29 -23.24
C THR A 382 -43.23 4.65 -23.02
N LEU A 383 -43.01 5.53 -23.98
CA LEU A 383 -43.86 6.73 -24.13
C LEU A 383 -45.28 6.23 -24.47
N THR A 384 -46.14 6.12 -23.47
CA THR A 384 -47.57 6.01 -23.69
C THR A 384 -48.04 7.37 -24.16
N SER A 385 -48.27 7.50 -25.48
CA SER A 385 -49.08 8.59 -26.03
C SER A 385 -50.52 8.36 -25.59
N SER A 386 -51.00 9.13 -24.64
CA SER A 386 -52.43 9.26 -24.36
C SER A 386 -53.02 10.19 -25.41
N ASN A 387 -53.90 9.62 -26.26
CA ASN A 387 -54.89 10.36 -27.07
C ASN A 387 -55.97 10.94 -26.17
#